data_fe2bbffb2625c5860e7c688846178fa8
#
_entry.id   fe2bbffb2625c5860e7c688846178fa8
#
_cell.length_a   1.000
_cell.length_b   1.000
_cell.length_c   1.000
_cell.angle_alpha   90.00
_cell.angle_beta   90.00
_cell.angle_gamma   90.00
#
_symmetry.space_group_name_H-M   'P 1'
#
loop_
_entity.id
_entity.type
_entity.pdbx_description
1 polymer ?
#
loop_
_entity_poly.entity_id
_entity_poly.type
_entity_poly.pdbx_seq_one_letter_code
_entity_poly.pdbx_strand_id
1 'polypeptide(L)'
;MERVTSKREKRYDIWIPAVLFAVLFLFKLIFAVNARSMPQVSDEFLYARFSRMLLENGTYDSVQYPLLYPLYLIPALFFGDNFYVAMKILGAFSSSFVPIVVYAIARLYLGQRESTLCAGFSMVIPFHYVTTMTLMSENLYFPMFLLAVYVVLRDFKHKIAGDIFLGVLLGLMFMTRHITFVSIPVFLFGWLLKQLDHKESLKSILLRGILVVAALLAAYSPWFFMCRSYGHGIKEIVGFKIASKTNPEQLTLRRLVMSAGFYAAYFSLILAPVLGLMFKSIRALELKKKKWFCAYNRLWVMVCGLAAAFFVAVTRHSWRAYYNYPEFAKIKGRYLIYFPILFVILGAVVLFQKKPRFKHAWINVAATYVLPAAMIVGAYLVDIQGVLYPLHPTKFIGSIESTDGQKIKLVGAAFMVVLPLFIWIFQFLYDFSREKWRKYLFPVFAAGLLLTEIWGMRPYMQYLEEVDADHRDTNYKYADEFVEAIQGIGQEGTIYVYVDKMPQYTYISRYADFWQVNNLTLTDQMEAIGSGTYYVFTNKLDKYKDVMTEQTAEFTWADKTYYLIKVQE
;
A
#
# COMPACT_ATOMS: atom_id res chain seq x y z
N MET A 1 -31.37 10.96 8.21
CA MET A 1 -32.52 10.10 7.86
C MET A 1 -32.15 8.69 8.30
N GLU A 2 -32.55 8.27 9.50
CA GLU A 2 -32.35 6.90 9.93
C GLU A 2 -33.29 6.01 9.10
N ARG A 3 -32.71 5.15 8.27
CA ARG A 3 -33.47 4.10 7.60
C ARG A 3 -33.90 3.10 8.67
N VAL A 4 -35.20 2.96 8.88
CA VAL A 4 -35.74 1.86 9.69
C VAL A 4 -35.46 0.56 8.94
N THR A 5 -34.36 -0.09 9.31
CA THR A 5 -33.97 -1.39 8.72
C THR A 5 -34.80 -2.49 9.37
N SER A 6 -35.35 -3.39 8.56
CA SER A 6 -36.07 -4.56 9.06
C SER A 6 -35.15 -5.49 9.85
N LYS A 7 -35.70 -6.34 10.77
CA LYS A 7 -34.87 -7.34 11.50
C LYS A 7 -34.08 -8.25 10.55
N ARG A 8 -34.62 -8.55 9.38
CA ARG A 8 -33.99 -9.37 8.34
C ARG A 8 -32.79 -8.64 7.72
N GLU A 9 -32.94 -7.34 7.39
CA GLU A 9 -31.81 -6.53 6.88
C GLU A 9 -30.69 -6.40 7.89
N LYS A 10 -30.99 -6.21 9.20
CA LYS A 10 -29.98 -6.16 10.26
C LYS A 10 -29.15 -7.44 10.35
N ARG A 11 -29.79 -8.61 10.15
CA ARG A 11 -29.07 -9.90 10.14
C ARG A 11 -28.12 -10.02 8.95
N TYR A 12 -28.54 -9.62 7.76
CA TYR A 12 -27.69 -9.64 6.57
C TYR A 12 -26.55 -8.60 6.62
N ASP A 13 -26.74 -7.47 7.29
CA ASP A 13 -25.70 -6.45 7.49
C ASP A 13 -24.50 -6.96 8.32
N ILE A 14 -24.67 -8.06 9.06
CA ILE A 14 -23.60 -8.75 9.80
C ILE A 14 -22.99 -9.86 8.95
N TRP A 15 -23.84 -10.71 8.35
CA TRP A 15 -23.36 -11.91 7.65
C TRP A 15 -22.64 -11.61 6.33
N ILE A 16 -23.12 -10.64 5.56
CA ILE A 16 -22.47 -10.28 4.28
C ILE A 16 -21.02 -9.86 4.47
N PRO A 17 -20.71 -8.87 5.34
CA PRO A 17 -19.32 -8.50 5.60
C PRO A 17 -18.46 -9.65 6.12
N ALA A 18 -19.00 -10.49 7.01
CA ALA A 18 -18.29 -11.64 7.54
C ALA A 18 -17.93 -12.68 6.46
N VAL A 19 -18.86 -12.96 5.55
CA VAL A 19 -18.62 -13.87 4.41
C VAL A 19 -17.57 -13.27 3.46
N LEU A 20 -17.68 -11.97 3.13
CA LEU A 20 -16.70 -11.31 2.26
C LEU A 20 -15.29 -11.32 2.88
N PHE A 21 -15.18 -11.07 4.19
CA PHE A 21 -13.93 -11.22 4.92
C PHE A 21 -13.37 -12.64 4.81
N ALA A 22 -14.19 -13.65 5.14
CA ALA A 22 -13.75 -15.03 5.14
C ALA A 22 -13.28 -15.49 3.75
N VAL A 23 -14.03 -15.14 2.69
CA VAL A 23 -13.66 -15.47 1.31
C VAL A 23 -12.34 -14.81 0.93
N LEU A 24 -12.16 -13.51 1.19
CA LEU A 24 -10.92 -12.82 0.87
C LEU A 24 -9.74 -13.35 1.71
N PHE A 25 -9.96 -13.59 3.00
CA PHE A 25 -8.89 -14.12 3.87
C PHE A 25 -8.46 -15.52 3.46
N LEU A 26 -9.39 -16.44 3.18
CA LEU A 26 -9.07 -17.79 2.71
C LEU A 26 -8.32 -17.76 1.37
N PHE A 27 -8.76 -16.92 0.44
CA PHE A 27 -8.04 -16.70 -0.82
C PHE A 27 -6.60 -16.26 -0.57
N LYS A 28 -6.40 -15.21 0.23
CA LYS A 28 -5.07 -14.70 0.58
C LYS A 28 -4.22 -15.72 1.34
N LEU A 29 -4.83 -16.51 2.21
CA LEU A 29 -4.15 -17.54 2.99
C LEU A 29 -3.49 -18.57 2.07
N ILE A 30 -4.19 -19.01 1.00
CA ILE A 30 -3.65 -19.95 0.02
C ILE A 30 -2.35 -19.39 -0.59
N PHE A 31 -2.36 -18.13 -1.02
CA PHE A 31 -1.16 -17.49 -1.59
C PHE A 31 -0.06 -17.26 -0.55
N ALA A 32 -0.42 -16.78 0.63
CA ALA A 32 0.56 -16.52 1.70
C ALA A 32 1.33 -17.78 2.13
N VAL A 33 0.64 -18.93 2.16
CA VAL A 33 1.27 -20.22 2.53
C VAL A 33 2.12 -20.79 1.40
N ASN A 34 1.71 -20.59 0.14
CA ASN A 34 2.45 -21.12 -1.02
C ASN A 34 3.67 -20.26 -1.38
N ALA A 35 3.62 -18.95 -1.20
CA ALA A 35 4.73 -18.04 -1.45
C ALA A 35 5.75 -18.09 -0.28
N ARG A 36 6.58 -19.12 -0.25
CA ARG A 36 7.58 -19.36 0.80
C ARG A 36 8.93 -18.70 0.52
N SER A 37 9.13 -18.19 -0.68
CA SER A 37 10.38 -17.55 -1.05
C SER A 37 10.69 -16.33 -0.19
N MET A 38 11.94 -15.97 -0.22
CA MET A 38 12.50 -14.81 0.49
C MET A 38 11.83 -13.49 0.06
N PRO A 39 11.94 -12.46 0.91
CA PRO A 39 11.41 -11.14 0.61
C PRO A 39 11.85 -10.59 -0.74
N GLN A 40 10.89 -10.18 -1.56
CA GLN A 40 11.12 -9.58 -2.88
C GLN A 40 11.43 -8.08 -2.80
N VAL A 41 11.03 -7.43 -1.70
CA VAL A 41 11.17 -5.99 -1.50
C VAL A 41 12.06 -5.72 -0.29
N SER A 42 13.03 -4.82 -0.44
CA SER A 42 13.96 -4.47 0.64
C SER A 42 13.28 -4.03 1.96
N ASP A 43 12.09 -3.44 1.88
CA ASP A 43 11.31 -3.03 3.05
C ASP A 43 10.91 -4.23 3.94
N GLU A 44 10.74 -5.42 3.36
CA GLU A 44 10.32 -6.63 4.08
C GLU A 44 11.38 -7.12 5.06
N PHE A 45 12.65 -7.11 4.63
CA PHE A 45 13.79 -7.43 5.51
C PHE A 45 13.83 -6.51 6.73
N LEU A 46 13.61 -5.21 6.49
CA LEU A 46 13.64 -4.21 7.54
C LEU A 46 12.48 -4.38 8.51
N TYR A 47 11.28 -4.68 8.03
CA TYR A 47 10.15 -4.95 8.93
C TYR A 47 10.40 -6.18 9.82
N ALA A 48 10.90 -7.28 9.24
CA ALA A 48 11.24 -8.48 10.01
C ALA A 48 12.32 -8.20 11.05
N ARG A 49 13.41 -7.50 10.64
CA ARG A 49 14.50 -7.09 11.52
C ARG A 49 14.02 -6.20 12.66
N PHE A 50 13.26 -5.15 12.37
CA PHE A 50 12.75 -4.24 13.40
C PHE A 50 11.77 -4.92 14.35
N SER A 51 11.00 -5.90 13.88
CA SER A 51 10.15 -6.71 14.76
C SER A 51 10.96 -7.51 15.77
N ARG A 52 12.09 -8.09 15.35
CA ARG A 52 13.03 -8.79 16.24
C ARG A 52 13.68 -7.83 17.23
N MET A 53 14.23 -6.71 16.74
CA MET A 53 14.84 -5.70 17.60
C MET A 53 13.86 -5.19 18.67
N LEU A 54 12.58 -5.05 18.34
CA LEU A 54 11.54 -4.70 19.32
C LEU A 54 11.31 -5.80 20.33
N LEU A 55 11.32 -7.07 19.92
CA LEU A 55 11.14 -8.21 20.82
C LEU A 55 12.33 -8.37 21.77
N GLU A 56 13.55 -8.19 21.27
CA GLU A 56 14.79 -8.42 22.01
C GLU A 56 15.21 -7.21 22.87
N ASN A 57 15.11 -6.01 22.31
CA ASN A 57 15.66 -4.79 22.91
C ASN A 57 14.58 -3.76 23.30
N GLY A 58 13.31 -3.99 22.93
CA GLY A 58 12.23 -3.04 23.14
C GLY A 58 12.27 -1.79 22.26
N THR A 59 13.32 -1.60 21.46
CA THR A 59 13.53 -0.41 20.61
C THR A 59 14.29 -0.73 19.33
N TYR A 60 14.27 0.19 18.37
CA TYR A 60 15.16 0.20 17.19
C TYR A 60 15.38 1.63 16.68
N ASP A 61 16.52 1.87 16.07
CA ASP A 61 16.87 3.18 15.52
C ASP A 61 16.52 3.28 14.02
N SER A 62 15.33 3.75 13.73
CA SER A 62 14.93 4.12 12.37
C SER A 62 13.73 5.06 12.35
N VAL A 63 13.91 6.28 11.86
CA VAL A 63 12.79 7.21 11.64
C VAL A 63 11.98 6.92 10.37
N GLN A 64 12.52 6.08 9.47
CA GLN A 64 11.87 5.80 8.17
C GLN A 64 10.72 4.81 8.31
N TYR A 65 10.80 3.88 9.26
CA TYR A 65 9.85 2.79 9.46
C TYR A 65 9.16 2.95 10.82
N PRO A 66 7.93 3.54 10.85
CA PRO A 66 7.23 3.76 12.11
C PRO A 66 6.86 2.48 12.84
N LEU A 67 6.73 2.59 14.16
CA LEU A 67 6.70 1.51 15.16
C LEU A 67 5.59 0.47 14.98
N LEU A 68 4.37 0.89 14.56
CA LEU A 68 3.19 0.03 14.72
C LEU A 68 3.22 -1.22 13.85
N TYR A 69 3.74 -1.13 12.62
CA TYR A 69 3.77 -2.31 11.73
C TYR A 69 4.79 -3.35 12.19
N PRO A 70 6.06 -3.02 12.52
CA PRO A 70 6.96 -3.97 13.16
C PRO A 70 6.40 -4.58 14.45
N LEU A 71 5.77 -3.78 15.32
CA LEU A 71 5.12 -4.26 16.55
C LEU A 71 4.01 -5.28 16.25
N TYR A 72 3.19 -5.01 15.23
CA TYR A 72 2.13 -5.90 14.77
C TYR A 72 2.63 -7.27 14.28
N LEU A 73 3.85 -7.33 13.76
CA LEU A 73 4.45 -8.56 13.23
C LEU A 73 5.12 -9.44 14.30
N ILE A 74 5.38 -8.92 15.52
CA ILE A 74 6.06 -9.67 16.60
C ILE A 74 5.46 -11.06 16.86
N PRO A 75 4.12 -11.26 16.92
CA PRO A 75 3.55 -12.58 17.18
C PRO A 75 3.98 -13.66 16.17
N ALA A 76 4.33 -13.27 14.94
CA ALA A 76 4.78 -14.21 13.92
C ALA A 76 6.18 -14.79 14.22
N LEU A 77 7.02 -14.08 14.97
CA LEU A 77 8.38 -14.53 15.33
C LEU A 77 8.38 -15.80 16.20
N PHE A 78 7.28 -16.09 16.90
CA PHE A 78 7.14 -17.31 17.71
C PHE A 78 6.90 -18.59 16.89
N PHE A 79 6.80 -18.49 15.56
CA PHE A 79 6.61 -19.64 14.66
C PHE A 79 7.92 -20.23 14.13
N GLY A 80 9.07 -19.91 14.72
CA GLY A 80 10.39 -20.44 14.32
C GLY A 80 10.67 -20.20 12.83
N ASP A 81 11.10 -21.22 12.09
CA ASP A 81 11.45 -21.12 10.67
C ASP A 81 10.30 -20.68 9.77
N ASN A 82 9.05 -20.79 10.25
CA ASN A 82 7.86 -20.34 9.52
C ASN A 82 7.46 -18.88 9.83
N PHE A 83 8.30 -18.11 10.54
CA PHE A 83 7.97 -16.74 10.96
C PHE A 83 7.58 -15.85 9.77
N TYR A 84 8.23 -15.99 8.62
CA TYR A 84 7.94 -15.17 7.44
C TYR A 84 6.56 -15.47 6.83
N VAL A 85 6.20 -16.75 6.74
CA VAL A 85 4.84 -17.14 6.33
C VAL A 85 3.80 -16.63 7.34
N ALA A 86 4.09 -16.75 8.64
CA ALA A 86 3.21 -16.24 9.69
C ALA A 86 3.03 -14.71 9.60
N MET A 87 4.09 -13.94 9.29
CA MET A 87 3.99 -12.50 9.02
C MET A 87 3.08 -12.19 7.82
N LYS A 88 3.19 -12.96 6.72
CA LYS A 88 2.28 -12.82 5.57
C LYS A 88 0.83 -13.13 5.93
N ILE A 89 0.59 -14.14 6.74
CA ILE A 89 -0.76 -14.48 7.24
C ILE A 89 -1.34 -13.34 8.07
N LEU A 90 -0.55 -12.70 8.94
CA LEU A 90 -0.98 -11.51 9.68
C LEU A 90 -1.34 -10.36 8.71
N GLY A 91 -0.52 -10.12 7.68
CA GLY A 91 -0.82 -9.14 6.65
C GLY A 91 -2.10 -9.46 5.86
N ALA A 92 -2.29 -10.73 5.48
CA ALA A 92 -3.50 -11.22 4.84
C ALA A 92 -4.75 -11.03 5.71
N PHE A 93 -4.64 -11.35 7.00
CA PHE A 93 -5.71 -11.16 7.98
C PHE A 93 -6.10 -9.70 8.10
N SER A 94 -5.17 -8.79 8.39
CA SER A 94 -5.48 -7.36 8.58
C SER A 94 -6.07 -6.74 7.31
N SER A 95 -5.50 -7.00 6.14
CA SER A 95 -5.98 -6.42 4.89
C SER A 95 -7.32 -7.00 4.42
N SER A 96 -7.73 -8.16 4.93
CA SER A 96 -9.05 -8.75 4.65
C SER A 96 -10.21 -8.03 5.34
N PHE A 97 -9.95 -7.09 6.25
CA PHE A 97 -10.99 -6.20 6.81
C PHE A 97 -11.45 -5.12 5.82
N VAL A 98 -10.75 -4.88 4.73
CA VAL A 98 -11.10 -3.85 3.72
C VAL A 98 -12.56 -3.97 3.25
N PRO A 99 -13.07 -5.12 2.76
CA PRO A 99 -14.46 -5.22 2.31
C PRO A 99 -15.49 -4.99 3.43
N ILE A 100 -15.16 -5.32 4.68
CA ILE A 100 -16.04 -5.02 5.84
C ILE A 100 -16.22 -3.51 5.98
N VAL A 101 -15.10 -2.78 5.99
CA VAL A 101 -15.14 -1.32 6.20
C VAL A 101 -15.76 -0.62 4.98
N VAL A 102 -15.47 -1.08 3.77
CA VAL A 102 -16.08 -0.58 2.53
C VAL A 102 -17.61 -0.78 2.56
N TYR A 103 -18.06 -1.97 2.96
CA TYR A 103 -19.49 -2.23 3.15
C TYR A 103 -20.11 -1.25 4.16
N ALA A 104 -19.45 -1.07 5.30
CA ALA A 104 -19.94 -0.18 6.35
C ALA A 104 -20.04 1.28 5.90
N ILE A 105 -19.02 1.80 5.16
CA ILE A 105 -19.06 3.15 4.58
C ILE A 105 -20.20 3.26 3.56
N ALA A 106 -20.30 2.31 2.63
CA ALA A 106 -21.32 2.31 1.61
C ALA A 106 -22.73 2.26 2.20
N ARG A 107 -22.95 1.48 3.27
CA ARG A 107 -24.24 1.37 3.99
C ARG A 107 -24.70 2.67 4.63
N LEU A 108 -23.84 3.63 4.87
CA LEU A 108 -24.25 4.96 5.35
C LEU A 108 -25.09 5.71 4.28
N TYR A 109 -24.91 5.36 3.01
CA TYR A 109 -25.52 6.08 1.90
C TYR A 109 -26.38 5.20 0.99
N LEU A 110 -26.08 3.91 0.87
CA LEU A 110 -26.61 2.99 -0.14
C LEU A 110 -27.48 1.90 0.47
N GLY A 111 -28.26 1.21 -0.37
CA GLY A 111 -28.95 -0.01 -0.02
C GLY A 111 -27.98 -1.17 0.20
N GLN A 112 -28.50 -2.29 0.69
CA GLN A 112 -27.71 -3.49 0.97
C GLN A 112 -27.02 -4.03 -0.29
N ARG A 113 -27.75 -4.12 -1.42
CA ARG A 113 -27.24 -4.65 -2.69
C ARG A 113 -26.08 -3.82 -3.24
N GLU A 114 -26.26 -2.52 -3.31
CA GLU A 114 -25.25 -1.59 -3.81
C GLU A 114 -24.01 -1.56 -2.89
N SER A 115 -24.21 -1.66 -1.57
CA SER A 115 -23.12 -1.74 -0.61
C SER A 115 -22.34 -3.05 -0.75
N THR A 116 -23.04 -4.17 -1.01
CA THR A 116 -22.39 -5.46 -1.30
C THR A 116 -21.55 -5.39 -2.57
N LEU A 117 -22.02 -4.69 -3.61
CA LEU A 117 -21.22 -4.47 -4.83
C LEU A 117 -19.94 -3.67 -4.54
N CYS A 118 -20.05 -2.57 -3.82
CA CYS A 118 -18.86 -1.78 -3.47
C CYS A 118 -17.84 -2.63 -2.68
N ALA A 119 -18.32 -3.43 -1.73
CA ALA A 119 -17.48 -4.32 -0.95
C ALA A 119 -16.88 -5.45 -1.80
N GLY A 120 -17.67 -6.06 -2.68
CA GLY A 120 -17.20 -7.07 -3.64
C GLY A 120 -16.14 -6.52 -4.59
N PHE A 121 -16.35 -5.31 -5.13
CA PHE A 121 -15.36 -4.63 -5.95
C PHE A 121 -14.04 -4.42 -5.19
N SER A 122 -14.11 -4.07 -3.90
CA SER A 122 -12.90 -3.87 -3.10
C SER A 122 -12.08 -5.13 -2.91
N MET A 123 -12.66 -6.33 -3.07
CA MET A 123 -11.93 -7.60 -2.92
C MET A 123 -11.03 -7.92 -4.12
N VAL A 124 -11.37 -7.40 -5.30
CA VAL A 124 -10.69 -7.72 -6.56
C VAL A 124 -9.72 -6.65 -7.03
N ILE A 125 -9.52 -5.58 -6.24
CA ILE A 125 -8.52 -4.57 -6.57
C ILE A 125 -7.09 -5.14 -6.51
N PRO A 126 -6.19 -4.73 -7.41
CA PRO A 126 -4.82 -5.26 -7.49
C PRO A 126 -4.03 -5.18 -6.18
N PHE A 127 -4.35 -4.22 -5.31
CA PHE A 127 -3.77 -4.10 -3.97
C PHE A 127 -3.72 -5.42 -3.20
N HIS A 128 -4.81 -6.19 -3.18
CA HIS A 128 -4.88 -7.41 -2.37
C HIS A 128 -3.94 -8.50 -2.82
N TYR A 129 -3.59 -8.54 -4.10
CA TYR A 129 -2.70 -9.55 -4.66
C TYR A 129 -1.25 -9.22 -4.37
N VAL A 130 -0.85 -7.97 -4.65
CA VAL A 130 0.50 -7.49 -4.37
C VAL A 130 0.88 -7.65 -2.91
N THR A 131 -0.01 -7.18 -2.02
CA THR A 131 0.27 -7.14 -0.59
C THR A 131 0.14 -8.48 0.11
N THR A 132 -0.48 -9.49 -0.53
CA THR A 132 -0.56 -10.84 0.03
C THR A 132 0.80 -11.54 -0.02
N MET A 133 1.58 -11.30 -1.08
CA MET A 133 2.87 -11.95 -1.28
C MET A 133 4.03 -11.18 -0.64
N THR A 134 3.78 -9.99 -0.10
CA THR A 134 4.82 -9.12 0.45
C THR A 134 4.48 -8.60 1.85
N LEU A 135 5.51 -8.41 2.69
CA LEU A 135 5.37 -7.77 4.00
C LEU A 135 5.36 -6.26 3.84
N MET A 136 4.16 -5.70 3.65
CA MET A 136 3.98 -4.27 3.45
C MET A 136 3.06 -3.66 4.51
N SER A 137 3.48 -2.53 5.06
CA SER A 137 2.70 -1.80 6.07
C SER A 137 1.33 -1.35 5.56
N GLU A 138 1.12 -1.33 4.25
CA GLU A 138 -0.17 -1.12 3.59
C GLU A 138 -1.23 -2.14 4.03
N ASN A 139 -0.84 -3.37 4.34
CA ASN A 139 -1.75 -4.42 4.80
C ASN A 139 -2.50 -4.03 6.08
N LEU A 140 -1.83 -3.32 6.98
CA LEU A 140 -2.42 -2.80 8.21
C LEU A 140 -3.01 -1.40 8.01
N TYR A 141 -2.31 -0.55 7.26
CA TYR A 141 -2.67 0.85 7.07
C TYR A 141 -3.99 1.02 6.32
N PHE A 142 -4.22 0.27 5.24
CA PHE A 142 -5.39 0.48 4.37
C PHE A 142 -6.73 0.26 5.09
N PRO A 143 -6.97 -0.85 5.81
CA PRO A 143 -8.21 -0.99 6.58
C PRO A 143 -8.36 0.08 7.66
N MET A 144 -7.26 0.51 8.32
CA MET A 144 -7.30 1.60 9.30
C MET A 144 -7.66 2.94 8.65
N PHE A 145 -7.11 3.24 7.47
CA PHE A 145 -7.43 4.44 6.71
C PHE A 145 -8.93 4.50 6.34
N LEU A 146 -9.48 3.41 5.82
CA LEU A 146 -10.91 3.32 5.53
C LEU A 146 -11.76 3.41 6.80
N LEU A 147 -11.30 2.80 7.90
CA LEU A 147 -11.99 2.89 9.19
C LEU A 147 -12.03 4.34 9.70
N ALA A 148 -10.95 5.12 9.54
CA ALA A 148 -10.95 6.53 9.88
C ALA A 148 -11.97 7.33 9.03
N VAL A 149 -12.06 7.03 7.73
CA VAL A 149 -13.12 7.60 6.86
C VAL A 149 -14.51 7.24 7.41
N TYR A 150 -14.74 5.97 7.76
CA TYR A 150 -16.02 5.53 8.33
C TYR A 150 -16.35 6.27 9.64
N VAL A 151 -15.39 6.42 10.54
CA VAL A 151 -15.58 7.09 11.84
C VAL A 151 -15.95 8.57 11.65
N VAL A 152 -15.32 9.25 10.70
CA VAL A 152 -15.68 10.64 10.40
C VAL A 152 -17.09 10.74 9.80
N LEU A 153 -17.49 9.80 8.95
CA LEU A 153 -18.76 9.85 8.24
C LEU A 153 -19.95 9.37 9.09
N ARG A 154 -19.72 8.45 10.02
CA ARG A 154 -20.75 7.86 10.88
C ARG A 154 -21.10 8.76 12.07
N ASP A 155 -22.38 8.80 12.41
CA ASP A 155 -22.87 9.39 13.66
C ASP A 155 -22.86 8.34 14.76
N PHE A 156 -22.12 8.61 15.85
CA PHE A 156 -22.01 7.72 17.00
C PHE A 156 -22.99 8.17 18.10
N LYS A 157 -23.63 7.19 18.75
CA LYS A 157 -24.49 7.45 19.91
C LYS A 157 -23.70 8.13 21.04
N HIS A 158 -22.49 7.67 21.30
CA HIS A 158 -21.56 8.24 22.26
C HIS A 158 -20.52 9.09 21.52
N LYS A 159 -20.83 10.38 21.35
CA LYS A 159 -20.04 11.33 20.55
C LYS A 159 -18.57 11.41 21.01
N ILE A 160 -18.36 11.54 22.33
CA ILE A 160 -17.01 11.65 22.93
C ILE A 160 -16.18 10.39 22.66
N ALA A 161 -16.77 9.20 22.83
CA ALA A 161 -16.07 7.94 22.54
C ALA A 161 -15.67 7.85 21.05
N GLY A 162 -16.54 8.32 20.13
CA GLY A 162 -16.22 8.41 18.70
C GLY A 162 -15.07 9.37 18.41
N ASP A 163 -14.99 10.49 19.14
CA ASP A 163 -13.90 11.49 18.98
C ASP A 163 -12.56 10.91 19.49
N ILE A 164 -12.55 10.30 20.67
CA ILE A 164 -11.36 9.62 21.22
C ILE A 164 -10.91 8.52 20.26
N PHE A 165 -11.84 7.69 19.77
CA PHE A 165 -11.51 6.62 18.83
C PHE A 165 -10.92 7.15 17.53
N LEU A 166 -11.44 8.26 16.97
CA LEU A 166 -10.85 8.92 15.81
C LEU A 166 -9.41 9.37 16.11
N GLY A 167 -9.19 10.05 17.23
CA GLY A 167 -7.86 10.52 17.61
C GLY A 167 -6.86 9.38 17.75
N VAL A 168 -7.21 8.33 18.52
CA VAL A 168 -6.37 7.13 18.67
C VAL A 168 -6.07 6.49 17.32
N LEU A 169 -7.09 6.31 16.47
CA LEU A 169 -6.92 5.70 15.16
C LEU A 169 -5.98 6.51 14.26
N LEU A 170 -6.08 7.84 14.25
CA LEU A 170 -5.17 8.70 13.50
C LEU A 170 -3.73 8.61 14.02
N GLY A 171 -3.53 8.53 15.33
CA GLY A 171 -2.22 8.32 15.95
C GLY A 171 -1.61 6.97 15.57
N LEU A 172 -2.39 5.89 15.63
CA LEU A 172 -1.98 4.55 15.20
C LEU A 172 -1.65 4.51 13.69
N MET A 173 -2.48 5.14 12.86
CA MET A 173 -2.18 5.28 11.42
C MET A 173 -0.86 6.01 11.20
N PHE A 174 -0.58 7.06 11.97
CA PHE A 174 0.67 7.81 11.86
C PHE A 174 1.86 6.97 12.32
N MET A 175 1.71 6.15 13.37
CA MET A 175 2.71 5.13 13.76
C MET A 175 2.85 3.97 12.77
N THR A 176 1.97 3.88 11.76
CA THR A 176 2.10 2.89 10.68
C THR A 176 2.83 3.49 9.48
N ARG A 177 2.48 4.73 9.10
CA ARG A 177 3.03 5.39 7.90
C ARG A 177 3.03 6.91 8.04
N HIS A 178 4.15 7.53 7.73
CA HIS A 178 4.30 9.01 7.76
C HIS A 178 3.34 9.76 6.82
N ILE A 179 2.86 9.13 5.74
CA ILE A 179 1.93 9.77 4.82
C ILE A 179 0.62 10.17 5.51
N THR A 180 0.30 9.58 6.66
CA THR A 180 -0.85 9.96 7.49
C THR A 180 -0.82 11.45 7.84
N PHE A 181 0.36 12.05 8.00
CA PHE A 181 0.52 13.45 8.35
C PHE A 181 -0.30 14.39 7.44
N VAL A 182 -0.26 14.14 6.12
CA VAL A 182 -1.00 14.98 5.15
C VAL A 182 -2.51 14.72 5.17
N SER A 183 -2.95 13.59 5.66
CA SER A 183 -4.36 13.24 5.76
C SER A 183 -5.04 13.72 7.04
N ILE A 184 -4.29 13.92 8.14
CA ILE A 184 -4.82 14.39 9.43
C ILE A 184 -5.66 15.67 9.28
N PRO A 185 -5.19 16.75 8.60
CA PRO A 185 -6.00 17.95 8.43
C PRO A 185 -7.33 17.68 7.72
N VAL A 186 -7.35 16.78 6.74
CA VAL A 186 -8.58 16.43 6.02
C VAL A 186 -9.55 15.67 6.91
N PHE A 187 -9.06 14.71 7.71
CA PHE A 187 -9.89 14.00 8.68
C PHE A 187 -10.48 14.93 9.74
N LEU A 188 -9.67 15.85 10.27
CA LEU A 188 -10.13 16.87 11.24
C LEU A 188 -11.14 17.83 10.61
N PHE A 189 -10.92 18.22 9.35
CA PHE A 189 -11.87 19.05 8.62
C PHE A 189 -13.21 18.32 8.38
N GLY A 190 -13.18 17.07 7.95
CA GLY A 190 -14.38 16.23 7.81
C GLY A 190 -15.12 16.04 9.14
N TRP A 191 -14.38 15.85 10.24
CA TRP A 191 -14.93 15.83 11.60
C TRP A 191 -15.58 17.17 11.97
N LEU A 192 -14.92 18.29 11.67
CA LEU A 192 -15.46 19.64 11.92
C LEU A 192 -16.78 19.86 11.14
N LEU A 193 -16.82 19.48 9.85
CA LEU A 193 -18.05 19.58 9.07
C LEU A 193 -19.21 18.81 9.71
N LYS A 194 -18.92 17.64 10.32
CA LYS A 194 -19.92 16.87 11.06
C LYS A 194 -20.45 17.62 12.28
N GLN A 195 -19.58 18.27 13.06
CA GLN A 195 -20.02 19.05 14.22
C GLN A 195 -20.88 20.25 13.82
N LEU A 196 -20.52 20.91 12.71
CA LEU A 196 -21.29 22.02 12.14
C LEU A 196 -22.66 21.59 11.61
N ASP A 197 -22.75 20.39 10.98
CA ASP A 197 -24.03 19.79 10.55
C ASP A 197 -24.97 19.53 11.74
N HIS A 198 -24.39 19.05 12.85
CA HIS A 198 -25.10 18.82 14.12
C HIS A 198 -25.38 20.11 14.91
N LYS A 199 -24.97 21.29 14.43
CA LYS A 199 -25.13 22.60 15.09
C LYS A 199 -24.59 22.62 16.52
N GLU A 200 -23.49 21.93 16.77
CA GLU A 200 -22.80 21.95 18.05
C GLU A 200 -22.30 23.38 18.38
N SER A 201 -22.28 23.73 19.67
CA SER A 201 -21.74 25.04 20.09
C SER A 201 -20.24 25.10 19.85
N LEU A 202 -19.71 26.32 19.60
CA LEU A 202 -18.28 26.54 19.38
C LEU A 202 -17.44 25.98 20.54
N LYS A 203 -17.89 26.17 21.78
CA LYS A 203 -17.22 25.65 23.00
C LYS A 203 -17.15 24.13 22.95
N SER A 204 -18.26 23.44 22.58
CA SER A 204 -18.30 21.97 22.43
C SER A 204 -17.34 21.51 21.32
N ILE A 205 -17.31 22.17 20.17
CA ILE A 205 -16.41 21.87 19.05
C ILE A 205 -14.94 22.00 19.48
N LEU A 206 -14.57 23.09 20.15
CA LEU A 206 -13.19 23.31 20.61
C LEU A 206 -12.76 22.25 21.63
N LEU A 207 -13.56 21.97 22.66
CA LEU A 207 -13.21 20.97 23.67
C LEU A 207 -13.08 19.59 23.08
N ARG A 208 -14.00 19.18 22.22
CA ARG A 208 -13.96 17.87 21.55
C ARG A 208 -12.82 17.79 20.53
N GLY A 209 -12.50 18.89 19.83
CA GLY A 209 -11.34 18.97 18.96
C GLY A 209 -10.02 18.79 19.70
N ILE A 210 -9.87 19.45 20.87
CA ILE A 210 -8.72 19.24 21.77
C ILE A 210 -8.64 17.76 22.17
N LEU A 211 -9.75 17.12 22.49
CA LEU A 211 -9.80 15.70 22.87
C LEU A 211 -9.34 14.78 21.72
N VAL A 212 -9.77 15.03 20.47
CA VAL A 212 -9.30 14.28 19.29
C VAL A 212 -7.79 14.43 19.14
N VAL A 213 -7.27 15.66 19.22
CA VAL A 213 -5.82 15.91 19.07
C VAL A 213 -5.03 15.31 20.23
N ALA A 214 -5.51 15.42 21.46
CA ALA A 214 -4.86 14.81 22.63
C ALA A 214 -4.79 13.28 22.51
N ALA A 215 -5.89 12.64 22.08
CA ALA A 215 -5.92 11.21 21.84
C ALA A 215 -4.97 10.76 20.70
N LEU A 216 -4.86 11.56 19.63
CA LEU A 216 -3.90 11.34 18.56
C LEU A 216 -2.46 11.42 19.07
N LEU A 217 -2.13 12.48 19.80
CA LEU A 217 -0.78 12.67 20.35
C LEU A 217 -0.43 11.59 21.36
N ALA A 218 -1.38 11.19 22.22
CA ALA A 218 -1.18 10.11 23.17
C ALA A 218 -0.88 8.77 22.46
N ALA A 219 -1.65 8.45 21.40
CA ALA A 219 -1.41 7.23 20.62
C ALA A 219 -0.10 7.26 19.84
N TYR A 220 0.35 8.44 19.37
CA TYR A 220 1.60 8.61 18.61
C TYR A 220 2.83 8.70 19.52
N SER A 221 2.66 9.04 20.80
CA SER A 221 3.75 9.34 21.73
C SER A 221 4.82 8.23 21.88
N PRO A 222 4.50 6.91 21.88
CA PRO A 222 5.54 5.88 22.01
C PRO A 222 6.59 5.97 20.89
N TRP A 223 6.13 6.18 19.65
CA TRP A 223 7.03 6.37 18.51
C TRP A 223 7.85 7.65 18.64
N PHE A 224 7.19 8.75 19.00
CA PHE A 224 7.86 10.04 19.18
C PHE A 224 9.00 9.96 20.20
N PHE A 225 8.74 9.40 21.38
CA PHE A 225 9.74 9.30 22.43
C PHE A 225 10.86 8.32 22.08
N MET A 226 10.55 7.20 21.44
CA MET A 226 11.55 6.27 20.95
C MET A 226 12.52 6.95 19.98
N CYS A 227 12.04 7.66 18.97
CA CYS A 227 12.91 8.39 18.04
C CYS A 227 13.69 9.52 18.73
N ARG A 228 13.09 10.20 19.71
CA ARG A 228 13.79 11.25 20.48
C ARG A 228 14.92 10.70 21.32
N SER A 229 14.81 9.49 21.87
CA SER A 229 15.90 8.86 22.64
C SER A 229 17.14 8.56 21.78
N TYR A 230 16.95 8.38 20.47
CA TYR A 230 18.03 8.26 19.48
C TYR A 230 18.52 9.60 18.91
N GLY A 231 18.04 10.73 19.42
CA GLY A 231 18.49 12.06 19.02
C GLY A 231 17.85 12.63 17.76
N HIS A 232 16.87 11.96 17.17
CA HIS A 232 16.21 12.42 15.96
C HIS A 232 15.42 13.72 16.16
N GLY A 233 15.45 14.60 15.15
CA GLY A 233 14.74 15.87 15.14
C GLY A 233 13.23 15.70 14.84
N ILE A 234 12.41 16.62 15.34
CA ILE A 234 10.94 16.58 15.13
C ILE A 234 10.58 16.49 13.65
N LYS A 235 11.27 17.22 12.76
CA LYS A 235 11.02 17.20 11.30
C LYS A 235 11.30 15.82 10.68
N GLU A 236 12.21 15.07 11.24
CA GLU A 236 12.52 13.70 10.83
C GLU A 236 11.44 12.74 11.33
N ILE A 237 11.11 12.81 12.61
CA ILE A 237 10.12 11.93 13.25
C ILE A 237 8.74 12.04 12.57
N VAL A 238 8.33 13.24 12.17
CA VAL A 238 7.06 13.46 11.45
C VAL A 238 7.15 13.21 9.93
N GLY A 239 8.33 12.76 9.43
CA GLY A 239 8.52 12.40 8.03
C GLY A 239 8.77 13.56 7.05
N PHE A 240 8.97 14.80 7.53
CA PHE A 240 9.28 15.93 6.65
C PHE A 240 10.69 15.88 6.07
N LYS A 241 11.64 15.34 6.82
CA LYS A 241 13.05 15.24 6.46
C LYS A 241 13.51 13.79 6.60
N ILE A 242 12.81 12.87 5.96
CA ILE A 242 13.35 11.54 5.76
C ILE A 242 14.55 11.71 4.82
N ALA A 243 15.68 11.13 5.21
CA ALA A 243 16.99 11.29 4.62
C ALA A 243 17.10 10.83 3.15
N SER A 244 16.31 11.39 2.26
CA SER A 244 16.60 11.34 0.84
C SER A 244 17.65 12.42 0.58
N LYS A 245 18.87 12.00 0.21
CA LYS A 245 19.88 12.93 -0.32
C LYS A 245 19.20 13.73 -1.43
N THR A 246 18.84 14.98 -1.16
CA THR A 246 18.23 15.86 -2.15
C THR A 246 19.36 16.70 -2.72
N ASN A 247 19.65 16.56 -4.00
CA ASN A 247 20.53 17.51 -4.66
C ASN A 247 19.73 18.80 -4.93
N PRO A 248 20.13 19.98 -4.42
CA PRO A 248 19.45 21.25 -4.66
C PRO A 248 19.20 21.55 -6.13
N GLU A 249 20.13 21.15 -7.04
CA GLU A 249 20.01 21.32 -8.50
C GLU A 249 18.80 20.58 -9.11
N GLN A 250 18.26 19.59 -8.40
CA GLN A 250 17.10 18.82 -8.82
C GLN A 250 15.77 19.50 -8.51
N LEU A 251 15.74 20.48 -7.61
CA LEU A 251 14.52 21.13 -7.13
C LEU A 251 14.03 22.22 -8.10
N THR A 252 13.90 21.91 -9.38
CA THR A 252 13.40 22.83 -10.40
C THR A 252 11.87 22.82 -10.47
N LEU A 253 11.29 23.97 -10.86
CA LEU A 253 9.84 24.07 -11.12
C LEU A 253 9.41 23.13 -12.25
N ARG A 254 10.24 22.98 -13.31
CA ARG A 254 9.98 22.05 -14.41
C ARG A 254 9.77 20.62 -13.88
N ARG A 255 10.64 20.14 -13.01
CA ARG A 255 10.55 18.80 -12.44
C ARG A 255 9.30 18.63 -11.54
N LEU A 256 8.93 19.66 -10.79
CA LEU A 256 7.69 19.66 -10.01
C LEU A 256 6.46 19.52 -10.91
N VAL A 257 6.37 20.33 -11.97
CA VAL A 257 5.25 20.30 -12.93
C VAL A 257 5.18 18.96 -13.64
N MET A 258 6.32 18.40 -14.07
CA MET A 258 6.35 17.08 -14.69
C MET A 258 5.91 15.98 -13.73
N SER A 259 6.39 15.99 -12.49
CA SER A 259 5.95 15.04 -11.46
C SER A 259 4.43 15.14 -11.22
N ALA A 260 3.90 16.35 -11.14
CA ALA A 260 2.45 16.58 -11.01
C ALA A 260 1.68 16.05 -12.23
N GLY A 261 2.17 16.30 -13.44
CA GLY A 261 1.58 15.83 -14.70
C GLY A 261 1.53 14.31 -14.78
N PHE A 262 2.61 13.62 -14.46
CA PHE A 262 2.66 12.16 -14.42
C PHE A 262 1.70 11.57 -13.38
N TYR A 263 1.64 12.14 -12.17
CA TYR A 263 0.67 11.67 -11.18
C TYR A 263 -0.77 11.98 -11.56
N ALA A 264 -1.05 13.12 -12.20
CA ALA A 264 -2.39 13.43 -12.72
C ALA A 264 -2.81 12.42 -13.81
N ALA A 265 -1.90 12.07 -14.72
CA ALA A 265 -2.12 11.03 -15.72
C ALA A 265 -2.37 9.66 -15.05
N TYR A 266 -1.54 9.28 -14.10
CA TYR A 266 -1.72 8.05 -13.33
C TYR A 266 -3.07 8.01 -12.59
N PHE A 267 -3.47 9.09 -11.92
CA PHE A 267 -4.78 9.20 -11.27
C PHE A 267 -5.92 9.05 -12.27
N SER A 268 -5.80 9.66 -13.45
CA SER A 268 -6.81 9.52 -14.50
C SER A 268 -7.00 8.07 -14.94
N LEU A 269 -5.89 7.32 -15.03
CA LEU A 269 -5.93 5.89 -15.39
C LEU A 269 -6.54 5.03 -14.29
N ILE A 270 -6.10 5.15 -13.04
CA ILE A 270 -6.63 4.32 -11.93
C ILE A 270 -8.09 4.66 -11.59
N LEU A 271 -8.55 5.87 -11.91
CA LEU A 271 -9.93 6.31 -11.71
C LEU A 271 -10.78 6.20 -12.97
N ALA A 272 -10.20 5.76 -14.10
CA ALA A 272 -10.88 5.67 -15.39
C ALA A 272 -12.30 5.08 -15.30
N PRO A 273 -12.55 3.99 -14.56
CA PRO A 273 -13.88 3.42 -14.44
C PRO A 273 -14.94 4.37 -13.87
N VAL A 274 -14.55 5.29 -13.01
CA VAL A 274 -15.46 6.16 -12.25
C VAL A 274 -15.33 7.65 -12.57
N LEU A 275 -14.42 8.04 -13.48
CA LEU A 275 -14.16 9.45 -13.80
C LEU A 275 -15.44 10.22 -14.19
N GLY A 276 -16.29 9.65 -15.02
CA GLY A 276 -17.55 10.29 -15.43
C GLY A 276 -18.51 10.51 -14.26
N LEU A 277 -18.54 9.57 -13.30
CA LEU A 277 -19.34 9.71 -12.09
C LEU A 277 -18.74 10.77 -11.15
N MET A 278 -17.43 10.97 -11.17
CA MET A 278 -16.79 12.04 -10.40
C MET A 278 -17.21 13.42 -10.88
N PHE A 279 -17.26 13.67 -12.20
CA PHE A 279 -17.78 14.94 -12.72
C PHE A 279 -19.26 15.13 -12.37
N LYS A 280 -20.07 14.08 -12.46
CA LYS A 280 -21.46 14.10 -11.98
C LYS A 280 -21.56 14.38 -10.48
N SER A 281 -20.58 13.93 -9.67
CA SER A 281 -20.59 14.12 -8.23
C SER A 281 -20.56 15.59 -7.82
N ILE A 282 -19.85 16.43 -8.58
CA ILE A 282 -19.79 17.88 -8.36
C ILE A 282 -21.20 18.49 -8.50
N ARG A 283 -21.97 18.04 -9.49
CA ARG A 283 -23.34 18.52 -9.70
C ARG A 283 -24.29 18.10 -8.57
N ALA A 284 -23.97 17.03 -7.86
CA ALA A 284 -24.78 16.53 -6.75
C ALA A 284 -24.53 17.28 -5.42
N LEU A 285 -23.55 18.20 -5.39
CA LEU A 285 -23.24 18.99 -4.19
C LEU A 285 -24.41 19.89 -3.80
N GLU A 286 -24.71 19.89 -2.53
CA GLU A 286 -25.75 20.71 -1.91
C GLU A 286 -25.15 22.05 -1.49
N LEU A 287 -25.12 23.03 -2.42
CA LEU A 287 -24.45 24.32 -2.21
C LEU A 287 -25.31 25.37 -1.49
N LYS A 288 -26.57 25.05 -1.14
CA LYS A 288 -27.45 25.97 -0.40
C LYS A 288 -26.96 26.13 1.04
N LYS A 289 -26.90 27.35 1.57
CA LYS A 289 -26.36 27.69 2.91
C LYS A 289 -26.79 26.74 4.05
N LYS A 290 -28.06 26.30 4.06
CA LYS A 290 -28.60 25.41 5.10
C LYS A 290 -28.21 23.93 4.97
N LYS A 291 -27.66 23.52 3.81
CA LYS A 291 -27.34 22.10 3.51
C LYS A 291 -25.87 21.87 3.18
N TRP A 292 -25.05 22.89 3.27
CA TRP A 292 -23.62 22.82 2.94
C TRP A 292 -22.87 21.72 3.70
N PHE A 293 -23.23 21.48 4.97
CA PHE A 293 -22.57 20.48 5.83
C PHE A 293 -23.20 19.08 5.77
N CYS A 294 -24.13 18.82 4.83
CA CYS A 294 -24.84 17.56 4.75
C CYS A 294 -23.89 16.34 4.56
N ALA A 295 -24.39 15.17 4.92
CA ALA A 295 -23.64 13.91 4.84
C ALA A 295 -23.00 13.64 3.47
N TYR A 296 -23.68 13.98 2.37
CA TYR A 296 -23.13 13.81 1.02
C TYR A 296 -21.94 14.74 0.74
N ASN A 297 -22.04 16.02 1.09
CA ASN A 297 -20.93 16.94 0.89
C ASN A 297 -19.73 16.55 1.76
N ARG A 298 -19.98 16.05 2.95
CA ARG A 298 -18.95 15.50 3.84
C ARG A 298 -18.24 14.29 3.23
N LEU A 299 -18.98 13.35 2.62
CA LEU A 299 -18.40 12.24 1.84
C LEU A 299 -17.53 12.78 0.71
N TRP A 300 -18.06 13.72 -0.07
CA TRP A 300 -17.33 14.31 -1.19
C TRP A 300 -16.03 14.99 -0.75
N VAL A 301 -16.08 15.79 0.31
CA VAL A 301 -14.91 16.46 0.90
C VAL A 301 -13.89 15.42 1.40
N MET A 302 -14.34 14.35 2.06
CA MET A 302 -13.43 13.29 2.52
C MET A 302 -12.74 12.62 1.34
N VAL A 303 -13.47 12.18 0.33
CA VAL A 303 -12.89 11.47 -0.82
C VAL A 303 -11.95 12.35 -1.62
N CYS A 304 -12.42 13.53 -2.05
CA CYS A 304 -11.64 14.44 -2.89
C CYS A 304 -10.52 15.13 -2.10
N GLY A 305 -10.77 15.51 -0.84
CA GLY A 305 -9.77 16.15 0.02
C GLY A 305 -8.60 15.21 0.36
N LEU A 306 -8.89 13.96 0.72
CA LEU A 306 -7.85 12.95 0.95
C LEU A 306 -7.06 12.67 -0.34
N ALA A 307 -7.73 12.51 -1.48
CA ALA A 307 -7.06 12.30 -2.76
C ALA A 307 -6.14 13.49 -3.12
N ALA A 308 -6.59 14.71 -2.92
CA ALA A 308 -5.79 15.92 -3.16
C ALA A 308 -4.57 15.99 -2.21
N ALA A 309 -4.75 15.70 -0.91
CA ALA A 309 -3.67 15.70 0.06
C ALA A 309 -2.57 14.68 -0.29
N PHE A 310 -2.97 13.47 -0.66
CA PHE A 310 -2.03 12.44 -1.10
C PHE A 310 -1.38 12.78 -2.45
N PHE A 311 -2.14 13.33 -3.39
CA PHE A 311 -1.59 13.80 -4.67
C PHE A 311 -0.45 14.81 -4.45
N VAL A 312 -0.66 15.79 -3.59
CA VAL A 312 0.38 16.78 -3.23
C VAL A 312 1.58 16.09 -2.56
N ALA A 313 1.32 15.15 -1.64
CA ALA A 313 2.37 14.43 -0.93
C ALA A 313 3.24 13.59 -1.86
N VAL A 314 2.63 12.80 -2.76
CA VAL A 314 3.39 11.94 -3.68
C VAL A 314 4.12 12.75 -4.76
N THR A 315 3.51 13.83 -5.25
CA THR A 315 4.15 14.77 -6.17
C THR A 315 5.39 15.39 -5.53
N ARG A 316 5.26 15.90 -4.30
CA ARG A 316 6.39 16.43 -3.53
C ARG A 316 7.47 15.39 -3.28
N HIS A 317 7.06 14.15 -2.95
CA HIS A 317 7.99 13.06 -2.71
C HIS A 317 8.81 12.75 -3.96
N SER A 318 8.17 12.54 -5.12
CA SER A 318 8.85 12.30 -6.39
C SER A 318 9.70 13.47 -6.85
N TRP A 319 9.24 14.70 -6.63
CA TRP A 319 10.02 15.89 -6.94
C TRP A 319 11.34 15.94 -6.16
N ARG A 320 11.35 15.55 -4.89
CA ARG A 320 12.52 15.62 -4.01
C ARG A 320 13.37 14.37 -4.02
N ALA A 321 12.86 13.23 -4.46
CA ALA A 321 13.53 11.96 -4.32
C ALA A 321 14.73 11.83 -5.28
N TYR A 322 15.91 11.61 -4.72
CA TYR A 322 17.17 11.43 -5.47
C TYR A 322 17.09 10.28 -6.47
N TYR A 323 16.50 9.15 -6.11
CA TYR A 323 16.39 7.98 -6.97
C TYR A 323 15.51 8.19 -8.22
N ASN A 324 14.82 9.32 -8.33
CA ASN A 324 14.08 9.71 -9.52
C ASN A 324 14.89 10.56 -10.49
N TYR A 325 16.16 10.83 -10.21
CA TYR A 325 17.01 11.65 -11.07
C TYR A 325 17.90 10.78 -11.97
N PRO A 326 18.13 11.14 -13.22
CA PRO A 326 17.53 12.26 -13.98
C PRO A 326 16.11 12.01 -14.46
N GLU A 327 15.58 10.79 -14.29
CA GLU A 327 14.27 10.36 -14.76
C GLU A 327 13.14 11.02 -13.97
N PHE A 328 12.13 11.52 -14.67
CA PHE A 328 10.94 12.12 -14.05
C PHE A 328 9.88 11.09 -13.63
N ALA A 329 10.05 9.84 -14.03
CA ALA A 329 8.95 8.92 -14.25
C ALA A 329 8.82 7.76 -13.26
N LYS A 330 9.53 7.76 -12.13
CA LYS A 330 9.29 6.74 -11.09
C LYS A 330 8.05 7.07 -10.28
N ILE A 331 6.90 6.57 -10.74
CA ILE A 331 5.63 6.70 -10.03
C ILE A 331 5.54 5.62 -8.96
N LYS A 332 5.29 6.03 -7.72
CA LYS A 332 5.01 5.11 -6.62
C LYS A 332 3.50 4.94 -6.45
N GLY A 333 2.90 4.09 -7.30
CA GLY A 333 1.47 3.80 -7.31
C GLY A 333 0.94 3.27 -5.99
N ARG A 334 1.76 2.56 -5.21
CA ARG A 334 1.39 2.01 -3.90
C ARG A 334 0.85 3.05 -2.91
N TYR A 335 1.21 4.33 -3.06
CA TYR A 335 0.67 5.39 -2.20
C TYR A 335 -0.73 5.86 -2.61
N LEU A 336 -1.22 5.45 -3.77
CA LEU A 336 -2.49 5.91 -4.35
C LEU A 336 -3.56 4.82 -4.42
N ILE A 337 -3.23 3.59 -4.01
CA ILE A 337 -4.12 2.42 -4.05
C ILE A 337 -5.35 2.54 -3.14
N TYR A 338 -5.34 3.48 -2.19
CA TYR A 338 -6.44 3.68 -1.23
C TYR A 338 -7.66 4.35 -1.84
N PHE A 339 -7.46 5.13 -2.92
CA PHE A 339 -8.47 6.04 -3.45
C PHE A 339 -9.48 5.39 -4.39
N PRO A 340 -9.13 4.46 -5.29
CA PRO A 340 -10.10 3.90 -6.22
C PRO A 340 -11.38 3.44 -5.56
N ILE A 341 -11.29 2.78 -4.42
CA ILE A 341 -12.46 2.27 -3.71
C ILE A 341 -13.32 3.38 -3.09
N LEU A 342 -12.71 4.46 -2.60
CA LEU A 342 -13.47 5.62 -2.10
C LEU A 342 -14.21 6.32 -3.23
N PHE A 343 -13.61 6.43 -4.41
CA PHE A 343 -14.27 6.97 -5.59
C PHE A 343 -15.34 6.05 -6.14
N VAL A 344 -15.18 4.72 -6.01
CA VAL A 344 -16.23 3.75 -6.33
C VAL A 344 -17.44 3.96 -5.41
N ILE A 345 -17.25 4.14 -4.11
CA ILE A 345 -18.34 4.43 -3.17
C ILE A 345 -19.02 5.76 -3.54
N LEU A 346 -18.26 6.83 -3.78
CA LEU A 346 -18.81 8.12 -4.19
C LEU A 346 -19.58 8.00 -5.52
N GLY A 347 -19.01 7.31 -6.51
CA GLY A 347 -19.64 7.04 -7.80
C GLY A 347 -20.94 6.25 -7.66
N ALA A 348 -20.97 5.23 -6.81
CA ALA A 348 -22.17 4.45 -6.52
C ALA A 348 -23.26 5.31 -5.86
N VAL A 349 -22.91 6.20 -4.93
CA VAL A 349 -23.87 7.16 -4.35
C VAL A 349 -24.43 8.10 -5.41
N VAL A 350 -23.60 8.57 -6.33
CA VAL A 350 -24.03 9.40 -7.45
C VAL A 350 -24.98 8.65 -8.38
N LEU A 351 -24.62 7.43 -8.75
CA LEU A 351 -25.37 6.60 -9.70
C LEU A 351 -26.73 6.13 -9.15
N PHE A 352 -26.72 5.62 -7.92
CA PHE A 352 -27.89 4.94 -7.37
C PHE A 352 -28.81 5.85 -6.53
N GLN A 353 -28.24 6.87 -5.86
CA GLN A 353 -28.99 7.73 -4.93
C GLN A 353 -29.24 9.13 -5.47
N LYS A 354 -28.20 9.88 -5.85
CA LYS A 354 -28.31 11.29 -6.21
C LYS A 354 -28.82 11.51 -7.62
N LYS A 355 -28.42 10.67 -8.57
CA LYS A 355 -28.84 10.70 -9.99
C LYS A 355 -28.85 12.12 -10.58
N PRO A 356 -27.78 12.92 -10.41
CA PRO A 356 -27.76 14.30 -10.88
C PRO A 356 -27.77 14.33 -12.42
N ARG A 357 -28.49 15.32 -12.99
CA ARG A 357 -28.48 15.58 -14.42
C ARG A 357 -28.03 17.00 -14.69
N PHE A 358 -27.20 17.18 -15.67
CA PHE A 358 -26.92 18.52 -16.20
C PHE A 358 -28.13 19.06 -16.95
N LYS A 359 -28.29 20.38 -16.96
CA LYS A 359 -29.42 21.05 -17.61
C LYS A 359 -29.54 20.69 -19.09
N HIS A 360 -28.39 20.56 -19.77
CA HIS A 360 -28.32 20.22 -21.19
C HIS A 360 -27.80 18.79 -21.37
N ALA A 361 -28.45 18.02 -22.24
CA ALA A 361 -28.06 16.62 -22.49
C ALA A 361 -26.61 16.48 -22.99
N TRP A 362 -26.14 17.39 -23.85
CA TRP A 362 -24.79 17.37 -24.39
C TRP A 362 -23.74 17.57 -23.31
N ILE A 363 -24.00 18.44 -22.28
CA ILE A 363 -23.08 18.61 -21.14
C ILE A 363 -23.01 17.31 -20.33
N ASN A 364 -24.15 16.61 -20.20
CA ASN A 364 -24.19 15.34 -19.50
C ASN A 364 -23.33 14.29 -20.22
N VAL A 365 -23.41 14.20 -21.54
CA VAL A 365 -22.59 13.31 -22.37
C VAL A 365 -21.12 13.72 -22.31
N ALA A 366 -20.83 14.99 -22.49
CA ALA A 366 -19.47 15.52 -22.46
C ALA A 366 -18.77 15.24 -21.12
N ALA A 367 -19.42 15.52 -19.98
CA ALA A 367 -18.84 15.31 -18.66
C ALA A 367 -18.74 13.82 -18.28
N THR A 368 -19.65 12.97 -18.76
CA THR A 368 -19.70 11.56 -18.36
C THR A 368 -18.79 10.67 -19.20
N TYR A 369 -18.60 10.99 -20.48
CA TYR A 369 -17.91 10.10 -21.44
C TYR A 369 -16.76 10.81 -22.16
N VAL A 370 -17.00 12.00 -22.77
CA VAL A 370 -15.99 12.64 -23.63
C VAL A 370 -14.79 13.13 -22.83
N LEU A 371 -15.02 13.87 -21.76
CA LEU A 371 -13.92 14.40 -20.92
C LEU A 371 -13.12 13.29 -20.24
N PRO A 372 -13.74 12.27 -19.61
CA PRO A 372 -13.01 11.10 -19.13
C PRO A 372 -12.20 10.39 -20.20
N ALA A 373 -12.76 10.17 -21.39
CA ALA A 373 -12.05 9.56 -22.52
C ALA A 373 -10.84 10.40 -22.94
N ALA A 374 -11.00 11.72 -23.06
CA ALA A 374 -9.90 12.64 -23.37
C ALA A 374 -8.80 12.62 -22.30
N MET A 375 -9.16 12.55 -21.02
CA MET A 375 -8.20 12.43 -19.93
C MET A 375 -7.41 11.10 -19.98
N ILE A 376 -8.07 9.99 -20.30
CA ILE A 376 -7.44 8.68 -20.45
C ILE A 376 -6.50 8.67 -21.66
N VAL A 377 -6.97 9.15 -22.81
CA VAL A 377 -6.14 9.28 -24.02
C VAL A 377 -4.94 10.18 -23.76
N GLY A 378 -5.15 11.35 -23.12
CA GLY A 378 -4.09 12.25 -22.73
C GLY A 378 -3.07 11.59 -21.79
N ALA A 379 -3.55 10.78 -20.84
CA ALA A 379 -2.67 10.02 -19.94
C ALA A 379 -1.82 9.00 -20.69
N TYR A 380 -2.38 8.28 -21.68
CA TYR A 380 -1.61 7.36 -22.53
C TYR A 380 -0.59 8.09 -23.39
N LEU A 381 -0.93 9.27 -23.92
CA LEU A 381 0.02 10.08 -24.71
C LEU A 381 1.19 10.59 -23.86
N VAL A 382 0.96 10.87 -22.58
CA VAL A 382 2.03 11.24 -21.63
C VAL A 382 2.90 10.03 -21.30
N ASP A 383 2.36 8.81 -21.38
CA ASP A 383 3.05 7.56 -21.05
C ASP A 383 3.79 6.96 -22.25
N ILE A 384 4.64 7.73 -22.91
CA ILE A 384 5.41 7.29 -24.09
C ILE A 384 6.31 6.08 -23.78
N GLN A 385 6.70 5.87 -22.51
CA GLN A 385 7.59 4.79 -22.07
C GLN A 385 6.89 3.65 -21.33
N GLY A 386 5.56 3.63 -21.27
CA GLY A 386 4.79 2.63 -20.53
C GLY A 386 4.98 2.71 -19.00
N VAL A 387 5.30 3.89 -18.49
CA VAL A 387 5.55 4.14 -17.07
C VAL A 387 4.27 4.23 -16.25
N LEU A 388 3.15 4.59 -16.88
CA LEU A 388 1.89 4.91 -16.22
C LEU A 388 0.89 3.75 -16.14
N TYR A 389 1.23 2.55 -16.61
CA TYR A 389 0.31 1.41 -16.49
C TYR A 389 -0.05 1.15 -15.02
N PRO A 390 -1.25 1.49 -14.56
CA PRO A 390 -1.60 1.44 -13.14
C PRO A 390 -1.62 0.04 -12.59
N LEU A 391 -1.89 -0.95 -13.46
CA LEU A 391 -1.96 -2.36 -13.12
C LEU A 391 -0.62 -3.08 -13.32
N HIS A 392 0.43 -2.38 -13.79
CA HIS A 392 1.73 -3.00 -13.92
C HIS A 392 2.33 -3.26 -12.53
N PRO A 393 2.79 -4.48 -12.23
CA PRO A 393 3.32 -4.86 -10.91
C PRO A 393 4.40 -3.93 -10.39
N THR A 394 5.32 -3.51 -11.26
CA THR A 394 6.44 -2.62 -10.91
C THR A 394 6.00 -1.26 -10.39
N LYS A 395 4.79 -0.80 -10.75
CA LYS A 395 4.25 0.47 -10.25
C LYS A 395 3.72 0.36 -8.82
N PHE A 396 3.27 -0.81 -8.43
CA PHE A 396 2.85 -1.09 -7.05
C PHE A 396 4.05 -1.40 -6.16
N ILE A 397 5.01 -2.17 -6.62
CA ILE A 397 6.15 -2.67 -5.85
C ILE A 397 7.38 -1.77 -5.98
N GLY A 398 7.51 -1.01 -7.06
CA GLY A 398 8.49 0.10 -7.18
C GLY A 398 9.83 -0.21 -7.82
N SER A 399 10.19 -1.47 -8.18
CA SER A 399 11.53 -1.71 -8.73
C SER A 399 11.75 -3.05 -9.46
N ILE A 400 10.72 -3.81 -9.81
CA ILE A 400 10.94 -5.08 -10.50
C ILE A 400 10.99 -4.84 -12.00
N GLU A 401 12.17 -5.02 -12.61
CA GLU A 401 12.37 -5.06 -14.05
C GLU A 401 12.24 -6.53 -14.49
N SER A 402 11.26 -6.86 -15.34
CA SER A 402 11.15 -8.18 -15.93
C SER A 402 11.25 -8.12 -17.45
N THR A 403 11.86 -9.15 -18.03
CA THR A 403 11.94 -9.37 -19.49
C THR A 403 10.57 -9.60 -20.12
N ASP A 404 9.60 -10.14 -19.39
CA ASP A 404 8.21 -10.36 -19.83
C ASP A 404 7.28 -9.15 -19.66
N GLY A 405 7.82 -8.03 -19.23
CA GLY A 405 7.07 -6.79 -19.00
C GLY A 405 6.25 -6.30 -20.20
N GLN A 406 6.56 -6.71 -21.44
CA GLN A 406 5.79 -6.34 -22.63
C GLN A 406 4.41 -7.04 -22.68
N LYS A 407 4.31 -8.33 -22.34
CA LYS A 407 3.04 -9.07 -22.31
C LYS A 407 2.11 -8.51 -21.22
N ILE A 408 2.68 -8.27 -20.05
CA ILE A 408 1.94 -7.69 -18.92
C ILE A 408 1.48 -6.26 -19.25
N LYS A 409 2.29 -5.47 -19.94
CA LYS A 409 1.92 -4.13 -20.44
C LYS A 409 0.72 -4.20 -21.37
N LEU A 410 0.72 -5.11 -22.35
CA LEU A 410 -0.38 -5.25 -23.30
C LEU A 410 -1.68 -5.66 -22.61
N VAL A 411 -1.64 -6.63 -21.72
CA VAL A 411 -2.81 -7.08 -20.96
C VAL A 411 -3.31 -5.99 -20.01
N GLY A 412 -2.40 -5.29 -19.32
CA GLY A 412 -2.75 -4.15 -18.49
C GLY A 412 -3.40 -3.01 -19.29
N ALA A 413 -2.88 -2.69 -20.49
CA ALA A 413 -3.46 -1.70 -21.37
C ALA A 413 -4.85 -2.13 -21.87
N ALA A 414 -5.02 -3.39 -22.25
CA ALA A 414 -6.32 -3.92 -22.65
C ALA A 414 -7.34 -3.85 -21.49
N PHE A 415 -6.91 -4.21 -20.28
CA PHE A 415 -7.74 -4.10 -19.08
C PHE A 415 -8.16 -2.64 -18.79
N MET A 416 -7.25 -1.69 -18.94
CA MET A 416 -7.50 -0.26 -18.75
C MET A 416 -8.51 0.33 -19.74
N VAL A 417 -8.67 -0.32 -20.90
CA VAL A 417 -9.71 0.06 -21.88
C VAL A 417 -11.01 -0.70 -21.62
N VAL A 418 -10.93 -1.99 -21.43
CA VAL A 418 -12.11 -2.87 -21.28
C VAL A 418 -12.93 -2.54 -20.04
N LEU A 419 -12.29 -2.37 -18.89
CA LEU A 419 -12.98 -2.09 -17.63
C LEU A 419 -13.75 -0.76 -17.65
N PRO A 420 -13.17 0.38 -18.05
CA PRO A 420 -13.92 1.63 -18.21
C PRO A 420 -15.07 1.52 -19.20
N LEU A 421 -14.83 0.90 -20.36
CA LEU A 421 -15.87 0.71 -21.37
C LEU A 421 -17.05 -0.11 -20.83
N PHE A 422 -16.75 -1.20 -20.11
CA PHE A 422 -17.77 -2.03 -19.50
C PHE A 422 -18.60 -1.25 -18.48
N ILE A 423 -17.96 -0.47 -17.60
CA ILE A 423 -18.64 0.36 -16.61
C ILE A 423 -19.45 1.48 -17.28
N TRP A 424 -18.93 2.11 -18.35
CA TRP A 424 -19.63 3.16 -19.07
C TRP A 424 -20.83 2.63 -19.85
N ILE A 425 -20.73 1.45 -20.48
CA ILE A 425 -21.86 0.77 -21.12
C ILE A 425 -22.94 0.45 -20.08
N PHE A 426 -22.55 -0.11 -18.93
CA PHE A 426 -23.49 -0.36 -17.85
C PHE A 426 -24.17 0.93 -17.38
N GLN A 427 -23.41 1.99 -17.15
CA GLN A 427 -23.93 3.29 -16.74
C GLN A 427 -24.93 3.84 -17.78
N PHE A 428 -24.58 3.73 -19.06
CA PHE A 428 -25.48 4.13 -20.16
C PHE A 428 -26.76 3.31 -20.14
N LEU A 429 -26.67 2.00 -20.11
CA LEU A 429 -27.83 1.10 -20.05
C LEU A 429 -28.69 1.36 -18.81
N TYR A 430 -28.07 1.62 -17.66
CA TYR A 430 -28.77 1.95 -16.42
C TYR A 430 -29.54 3.29 -16.52
N ASP A 431 -28.92 4.32 -17.11
CA ASP A 431 -29.54 5.65 -17.27
C ASP A 431 -30.73 5.61 -18.21
N PHE A 432 -30.69 4.82 -19.29
CA PHE A 432 -31.72 4.76 -20.34
C PHE A 432 -32.73 3.62 -20.19
N SER A 433 -32.46 2.63 -19.30
CA SER A 433 -33.38 1.52 -19.12
C SER A 433 -34.61 1.90 -18.29
N ARG A 434 -35.74 1.23 -18.58
CA ARG A 434 -36.94 1.32 -17.74
C ARG A 434 -36.66 0.71 -16.37
N GLU A 435 -37.32 1.21 -15.33
CA GLU A 435 -37.10 0.80 -13.94
C GLU A 435 -37.22 -0.72 -13.70
N LYS A 436 -38.18 -1.37 -14.41
CA LYS A 436 -38.38 -2.82 -14.35
C LYS A 436 -37.17 -3.65 -14.81
N TRP A 437 -36.32 -3.12 -15.72
CA TRP A 437 -35.16 -3.81 -16.27
C TRP A 437 -33.89 -3.57 -15.45
N ARG A 438 -33.80 -2.50 -14.68
CA ARG A 438 -32.62 -2.15 -13.87
C ARG A 438 -32.24 -3.24 -12.88
N LYS A 439 -33.22 -3.97 -12.33
CA LYS A 439 -32.98 -5.11 -11.42
C LYS A 439 -32.21 -6.25 -12.06
N TYR A 440 -32.32 -6.44 -13.38
CA TYR A 440 -31.59 -7.48 -14.11
C TYR A 440 -30.23 -7.01 -14.60
N LEU A 441 -30.06 -5.71 -14.86
CA LEU A 441 -28.75 -5.15 -15.22
C LEU A 441 -27.73 -5.29 -14.10
N PHE A 442 -28.17 -5.25 -12.84
CA PHE A 442 -27.29 -5.28 -11.70
C PHE A 442 -26.49 -6.59 -11.56
N PRO A 443 -27.09 -7.79 -11.54
CA PRO A 443 -26.33 -9.04 -11.48
C PRO A 443 -25.47 -9.28 -12.73
N VAL A 444 -25.92 -8.87 -13.91
CA VAL A 444 -25.12 -8.95 -15.14
C VAL A 444 -23.87 -8.07 -15.04
N PHE A 445 -24.04 -6.84 -14.54
CA PHE A 445 -22.90 -5.96 -14.31
C PHE A 445 -21.93 -6.52 -13.27
N ALA A 446 -22.44 -7.02 -12.14
CA ALA A 446 -21.62 -7.61 -11.10
C ALA A 446 -20.80 -8.81 -11.61
N ALA A 447 -21.44 -9.70 -12.36
CA ALA A 447 -20.76 -10.86 -12.98
C ALA A 447 -19.71 -10.41 -14.01
N GLY A 448 -20.06 -9.47 -14.89
CA GLY A 448 -19.14 -8.93 -15.89
C GLY A 448 -17.95 -8.21 -15.25
N LEU A 449 -18.17 -7.43 -14.20
CA LEU A 449 -17.10 -6.78 -13.43
C LEU A 449 -16.16 -7.81 -12.83
N LEU A 450 -16.71 -8.84 -12.16
CA LEU A 450 -15.93 -9.91 -11.55
C LEU A 450 -15.09 -10.67 -12.60
N LEU A 451 -15.67 -11.01 -13.74
CA LEU A 451 -14.94 -11.68 -14.82
C LEU A 451 -13.82 -10.81 -15.40
N THR A 452 -14.08 -9.51 -15.57
CA THR A 452 -13.08 -8.55 -16.06
C THR A 452 -11.91 -8.43 -15.07
N GLU A 453 -12.21 -8.37 -13.79
CA GLU A 453 -11.20 -8.29 -12.73
C GLU A 453 -10.36 -9.58 -12.65
N ILE A 454 -10.99 -10.76 -12.67
CA ILE A 454 -10.29 -12.06 -12.68
C ILE A 454 -9.38 -12.16 -13.92
N TRP A 455 -9.88 -11.74 -15.09
CA TRP A 455 -9.10 -11.74 -16.32
C TRP A 455 -7.87 -10.81 -16.22
N GLY A 456 -8.05 -9.61 -15.68
CA GLY A 456 -6.96 -8.64 -15.50
C GLY A 456 -5.91 -9.08 -14.47
N MET A 457 -6.31 -9.91 -13.48
CA MET A 457 -5.42 -10.37 -12.42
C MET A 457 -4.55 -11.58 -12.79
N ARG A 458 -5.03 -12.44 -13.68
CA ARG A 458 -4.34 -13.69 -14.03
C ARG A 458 -2.88 -13.48 -14.49
N PRO A 459 -2.58 -12.57 -15.44
CA PRO A 459 -1.19 -12.30 -15.84
C PRO A 459 -0.34 -11.75 -14.71
N TYR A 460 -0.97 -11.02 -13.80
CA TYR A 460 -0.32 -10.45 -12.65
C TYR A 460 0.12 -11.52 -11.64
N MET A 461 -0.76 -12.48 -11.38
CA MET A 461 -0.45 -13.62 -10.50
C MET A 461 0.67 -14.49 -11.10
N GLN A 462 0.58 -14.79 -12.40
CA GLN A 462 1.64 -15.54 -13.11
C GLN A 462 3.00 -14.84 -12.99
N TYR A 463 3.03 -13.52 -13.18
CA TYR A 463 4.26 -12.75 -13.03
C TYR A 463 4.83 -12.82 -11.61
N LEU A 464 4.00 -12.74 -10.57
CA LEU A 464 4.46 -12.87 -9.19
C LEU A 464 5.00 -14.26 -8.88
N GLU A 465 4.39 -15.32 -9.43
CA GLU A 465 4.86 -16.69 -9.32
C GLU A 465 6.20 -16.87 -10.03
N GLU A 466 6.37 -16.31 -11.24
CA GLU A 466 7.62 -16.35 -12.00
C GLU A 466 8.74 -15.61 -11.25
N VAL A 467 8.46 -14.41 -10.72
CA VAL A 467 9.43 -13.66 -9.92
C VAL A 467 9.79 -14.40 -8.63
N ASP A 468 8.82 -15.03 -7.97
CA ASP A 468 9.07 -15.84 -6.79
C ASP A 468 9.97 -17.05 -7.09
N ALA A 469 9.73 -17.73 -8.23
CA ALA A 469 10.55 -18.84 -8.70
C ALA A 469 11.97 -18.37 -9.05
N ASP A 470 12.11 -17.27 -9.81
CA ASP A 470 13.40 -16.71 -10.19
C ASP A 470 14.24 -16.33 -8.97
N HIS A 471 13.63 -15.69 -7.98
CA HIS A 471 14.33 -15.35 -6.74
C HIS A 471 14.77 -16.59 -5.95
N ARG A 472 13.97 -17.67 -5.91
CA ARG A 472 14.35 -18.93 -5.26
C ARG A 472 15.51 -19.60 -5.98
N ASP A 473 15.45 -19.66 -7.30
CA ASP A 473 16.36 -20.47 -8.10
C ASP A 473 17.69 -19.77 -8.41
N THR A 474 17.77 -18.46 -8.22
CA THR A 474 18.97 -17.68 -8.56
C THR A 474 19.67 -17.08 -7.34
N ASN A 475 19.10 -16.03 -6.76
CA ASN A 475 19.83 -15.23 -5.79
C ASN A 475 19.87 -15.83 -4.37
N TYR A 476 18.81 -16.55 -3.98
CA TYR A 476 18.67 -17.06 -2.63
C TYR A 476 19.15 -18.49 -2.46
N LYS A 477 19.12 -19.30 -3.51
CA LYS A 477 19.73 -20.62 -3.50
C LYS A 477 21.21 -20.55 -3.12
N TYR A 478 21.95 -19.64 -3.73
CA TYR A 478 23.37 -19.46 -3.44
C TYR A 478 23.64 -18.86 -2.05
N ALA A 479 22.76 -17.98 -1.57
CA ALA A 479 22.87 -17.48 -0.22
C ALA A 479 22.58 -18.58 0.82
N ASP A 480 21.67 -19.50 0.51
CA ASP A 480 21.34 -20.67 1.32
C ASP A 480 22.53 -21.63 1.38
N GLU A 481 23.09 -22.03 0.24
CA GLU A 481 24.30 -22.86 0.13
C GLU A 481 25.49 -22.24 0.88
N PHE A 482 25.67 -20.92 0.81
CA PHE A 482 26.69 -20.21 1.55
C PHE A 482 26.48 -20.30 3.06
N VAL A 483 25.26 -20.10 3.53
CA VAL A 483 24.91 -20.19 4.95
C VAL A 483 25.07 -21.61 5.46
N GLU A 484 24.65 -22.62 4.70
CA GLU A 484 24.87 -24.04 5.04
C GLU A 484 26.36 -24.36 5.18
N ALA A 485 27.19 -23.85 4.26
CA ALA A 485 28.64 -24.03 4.35
C ALA A 485 29.23 -23.38 5.62
N ILE A 486 28.77 -22.19 5.99
CA ILE A 486 29.20 -21.51 7.22
C ILE A 486 28.76 -22.29 8.46
N GLN A 487 27.52 -22.79 8.49
CA GLN A 487 27.04 -23.60 9.62
C GLN A 487 27.80 -24.92 9.76
N GLY A 488 28.23 -25.51 8.62
CA GLY A 488 29.02 -26.72 8.54
C GLY A 488 30.46 -26.57 9.11
N ILE A 489 30.97 -25.34 9.31
CA ILE A 489 32.31 -25.10 9.88
C ILE A 489 32.40 -25.59 11.34
N GLY A 490 31.28 -25.62 12.08
CA GLY A 490 31.23 -26.14 13.44
C GLY A 490 32.09 -25.39 14.46
N GLN A 491 32.49 -24.15 14.17
CA GLN A 491 33.35 -23.34 15.05
C GLN A 491 32.54 -22.76 16.21
N GLU A 492 33.04 -22.94 17.44
CA GLU A 492 32.51 -22.21 18.59
C GLU A 492 32.91 -20.72 18.50
N GLY A 493 31.94 -19.80 18.68
CA GLY A 493 32.17 -18.36 18.64
C GLY A 493 31.82 -17.71 17.31
N THR A 494 32.14 -16.43 17.19
CA THR A 494 31.76 -15.63 15.99
C THR A 494 32.68 -15.97 14.81
N ILE A 495 32.06 -16.32 13.68
CA ILE A 495 32.76 -16.54 12.42
C ILE A 495 32.78 -15.20 11.66
N TYR A 496 33.97 -14.69 11.42
CA TYR A 496 34.16 -13.47 10.63
C TYR A 496 34.37 -13.82 9.16
N VAL A 497 33.59 -13.25 8.25
CA VAL A 497 33.72 -13.46 6.81
C VAL A 497 33.91 -12.12 6.11
N TYR A 498 35.06 -11.97 5.48
CA TYR A 498 35.34 -10.87 4.57
C TYR A 498 34.81 -11.20 3.19
N VAL A 499 33.97 -10.34 2.64
CA VAL A 499 33.42 -10.48 1.28
C VAL A 499 34.14 -9.52 0.35
N ASP A 500 35.07 -10.05 -0.47
CA ASP A 500 35.99 -9.26 -1.30
C ASP A 500 35.25 -8.52 -2.44
N LYS A 501 34.68 -7.33 -2.14
CA LYS A 501 34.05 -6.38 -3.08
C LYS A 501 33.09 -6.99 -4.09
N MET A 502 32.24 -7.89 -3.64
CA MET A 502 31.33 -8.62 -4.51
C MET A 502 29.89 -8.04 -4.48
N PRO A 503 29.22 -7.96 -5.63
CA PRO A 503 27.80 -7.54 -5.69
C PRO A 503 26.88 -8.40 -4.81
N GLN A 504 27.25 -9.69 -4.63
CA GLN A 504 26.53 -10.68 -3.86
C GLN A 504 26.51 -10.40 -2.35
N TYR A 505 27.45 -9.59 -1.84
CA TYR A 505 27.50 -9.21 -0.42
C TYR A 505 26.13 -8.76 0.11
N THR A 506 25.42 -7.94 -0.65
CA THR A 506 24.12 -7.43 -0.25
C THR A 506 23.08 -8.55 -0.09
N TYR A 507 23.11 -9.57 -0.95
CA TYR A 507 22.18 -10.69 -0.88
C TYR A 507 22.50 -11.62 0.28
N ILE A 508 23.76 -12.01 0.42
CA ILE A 508 24.24 -12.90 1.50
C ILE A 508 24.02 -12.25 2.88
N SER A 509 24.38 -10.98 3.01
CA SER A 509 24.21 -10.23 4.25
C SER A 509 22.74 -10.10 4.66
N ARG A 510 21.86 -9.83 3.69
CA ARG A 510 20.42 -9.77 3.95
C ARG A 510 19.83 -11.13 4.29
N TYR A 511 20.28 -12.18 3.63
CA TYR A 511 19.85 -13.55 3.92
C TYR A 511 20.26 -13.95 5.32
N ALA A 512 21.51 -13.77 5.69
CA ALA A 512 22.03 -14.11 7.00
C ALA A 512 21.32 -13.33 8.14
N ASP A 513 21.09 -12.02 7.94
CA ASP A 513 20.35 -11.18 8.90
C ASP A 513 18.87 -11.61 9.00
N PHE A 514 18.25 -11.98 7.88
CA PHE A 514 16.86 -12.40 7.85
C PHE A 514 16.61 -13.72 8.58
N TRP A 515 17.46 -14.72 8.35
CA TRP A 515 17.36 -16.04 8.97
C TRP A 515 18.08 -16.14 10.31
N GLN A 516 18.63 -15.03 10.81
CA GLN A 516 19.39 -14.99 12.09
C GLN A 516 20.47 -16.07 12.15
N VAL A 517 21.32 -16.10 11.14
CA VAL A 517 22.48 -17.00 11.17
C VAL A 517 23.37 -16.57 12.33
N ASN A 518 23.26 -17.31 13.43
CA ASN A 518 23.99 -17.02 14.65
C ASN A 518 25.51 -17.18 14.41
N ASN A 519 26.27 -16.36 15.11
CA ASN A 519 27.73 -16.38 15.08
C ASN A 519 28.39 -15.98 13.76
N LEU A 520 27.65 -15.38 12.81
CA LEU A 520 28.18 -14.90 11.53
C LEU A 520 28.29 -13.37 11.52
N THR A 521 29.51 -12.87 11.31
CA THR A 521 29.75 -11.45 11.02
C THR A 521 30.30 -11.28 9.61
N LEU A 522 29.49 -10.69 8.75
CA LEU A 522 29.86 -10.38 7.36
C LEU A 522 30.32 -8.93 7.23
N THR A 523 31.44 -8.70 6.56
CA THR A 523 31.96 -7.36 6.29
C THR A 523 32.59 -7.26 4.91
N ASP A 524 32.49 -6.10 4.28
CA ASP A 524 33.20 -5.73 3.06
C ASP A 524 34.40 -4.80 3.36
N GLN A 525 34.70 -4.57 4.64
CA GLN A 525 35.82 -3.77 5.14
C GLN A 525 36.78 -4.65 5.91
N MET A 526 37.99 -4.82 5.35
CA MET A 526 39.02 -5.68 5.94
C MET A 526 39.47 -5.18 7.34
N GLU A 527 39.48 -3.86 7.52
CA GLU A 527 39.85 -3.22 8.79
C GLU A 527 38.91 -3.56 9.98
N ALA A 528 37.70 -4.03 9.66
CA ALA A 528 36.73 -4.45 10.66
C ALA A 528 36.99 -5.87 11.20
N ILE A 529 37.91 -6.62 10.58
CA ILE A 529 38.32 -7.95 10.99
C ILE A 529 39.65 -7.79 11.75
N GLY A 530 39.63 -8.05 13.03
CA GLY A 530 40.87 -8.04 13.85
C GLY A 530 41.85 -9.13 13.43
N SER A 531 43.05 -9.12 13.98
CA SER A 531 44.06 -10.19 13.80
C SER A 531 43.54 -11.54 14.30
N GLY A 532 43.74 -12.61 13.53
CA GLY A 532 43.34 -13.97 13.87
C GLY A 532 42.84 -14.79 12.70
N THR A 533 42.08 -15.83 12.99
CA THR A 533 41.48 -16.69 11.98
C THR A 533 40.16 -16.09 11.49
N TYR A 534 40.05 -15.90 10.19
CA TYR A 534 38.82 -15.42 9.54
C TYR A 534 38.61 -16.13 8.19
N TYR A 535 37.45 -15.96 7.60
CA TYR A 535 37.11 -16.51 6.30
C TYR A 535 37.01 -15.41 5.25
N VAL A 536 37.36 -15.75 4.01
CA VAL A 536 37.23 -14.85 2.85
C VAL A 536 36.31 -15.51 1.84
N PHE A 537 35.33 -14.78 1.41
CA PHE A 537 34.47 -15.16 0.29
C PHE A 537 34.88 -14.37 -0.95
N THR A 538 35.44 -15.04 -1.96
CA THR A 538 36.07 -14.41 -3.11
C THR A 538 35.93 -15.21 -4.39
N ASN A 539 35.96 -14.55 -5.56
CA ASN A 539 36.13 -15.20 -6.86
C ASN A 539 37.58 -15.10 -7.39
N LYS A 540 38.52 -14.64 -6.55
CA LYS A 540 39.94 -14.43 -6.89
C LYS A 540 40.82 -15.26 -5.98
N LEU A 541 40.74 -16.58 -6.12
CA LEU A 541 41.48 -17.51 -5.28
C LEU A 541 42.99 -17.21 -5.28
N ASP A 542 43.54 -16.85 -6.46
CA ASP A 542 44.98 -16.56 -6.63
C ASP A 542 45.48 -15.43 -5.73
N LYS A 543 44.62 -14.47 -5.37
CA LYS A 543 44.99 -13.34 -4.50
C LYS A 543 45.31 -13.79 -3.06
N TYR A 544 44.77 -14.92 -2.64
CA TYR A 544 44.88 -15.38 -1.25
C TYR A 544 45.70 -16.66 -1.08
N LYS A 545 46.35 -17.16 -2.15
CA LYS A 545 47.12 -18.42 -2.12
C LYS A 545 48.18 -18.47 -1.04
N ASP A 546 48.83 -17.35 -0.76
CA ASP A 546 49.94 -17.28 0.21
C ASP A 546 49.49 -17.25 1.68
N VAL A 547 48.22 -16.86 1.93
CA VAL A 547 47.67 -16.70 3.27
C VAL A 547 46.52 -17.70 3.57
N MET A 548 46.07 -18.42 2.54
CA MET A 548 45.02 -19.41 2.67
C MET A 548 45.51 -20.66 3.39
N THR A 549 44.84 -21.06 4.45
CA THR A 549 45.11 -22.31 5.19
C THR A 549 44.23 -23.48 4.71
N GLU A 550 43.01 -23.19 4.24
CA GLU A 550 42.05 -24.19 3.83
C GLU A 550 41.00 -23.59 2.84
N GLN A 551 40.61 -24.38 1.85
CA GLN A 551 39.43 -24.07 1.03
C GLN A 551 38.22 -24.82 1.64
N THR A 552 37.28 -24.07 2.24
CA THR A 552 36.18 -24.62 3.01
C THR A 552 35.03 -25.03 2.09
N ALA A 553 34.70 -24.20 1.07
CA ALA A 553 33.63 -24.48 0.12
C ALA A 553 33.86 -23.79 -1.22
N GLU A 554 33.18 -24.30 -2.25
CA GLU A 554 33.17 -23.76 -3.61
C GLU A 554 31.73 -23.62 -4.08
N PHE A 555 31.42 -22.50 -4.72
CA PHE A 555 30.08 -22.14 -5.18
C PHE A 555 30.12 -21.71 -6.64
N THR A 556 29.12 -22.06 -7.41
CA THR A 556 28.92 -21.51 -8.77
C THR A 556 27.74 -20.53 -8.74
N TRP A 557 28.01 -19.25 -9.02
CA TRP A 557 26.99 -18.20 -9.02
C TRP A 557 27.09 -17.35 -10.30
N ALA A 558 26.01 -17.33 -11.08
CA ALA A 558 25.96 -16.59 -12.36
C ALA A 558 27.19 -16.87 -13.25
N ASP A 559 27.47 -18.14 -13.52
CA ASP A 559 28.58 -18.64 -14.36
C ASP A 559 30.00 -18.27 -13.84
N LYS A 560 30.11 -17.88 -12.57
CA LYS A 560 31.39 -17.64 -11.90
C LYS A 560 31.56 -18.54 -10.70
N THR A 561 32.78 -19.01 -10.50
CA THR A 561 33.14 -19.78 -9.31
C THR A 561 33.59 -18.85 -8.20
N TYR A 562 33.07 -19.08 -7.01
CA TYR A 562 33.38 -18.39 -5.78
C TYR A 562 33.87 -19.38 -4.73
N TYR A 563 34.75 -18.94 -3.87
CA TYR A 563 35.41 -19.75 -2.87
C TYR A 563 35.20 -19.17 -1.49
N LEU A 564 34.89 -20.02 -0.53
CA LEU A 564 34.98 -19.72 0.87
C LEU A 564 36.29 -20.32 1.37
N ILE A 565 37.23 -19.49 1.79
CA ILE A 565 38.57 -19.90 2.21
C ILE A 565 38.83 -19.43 3.62
N LYS A 566 39.55 -20.26 4.37
CA LYS A 566 40.03 -19.91 5.71
C LYS A 566 41.38 -19.25 5.60
N VAL A 567 41.54 -18.13 6.28
CA VAL A 567 42.78 -17.33 6.32
C VAL A 567 43.20 -17.18 7.77
N GLN A 568 44.50 -17.25 8.02
CA GLN A 568 45.09 -17.01 9.32
C GLN A 568 46.23 -15.98 9.17
N GLU A 569 46.07 -14.83 9.81
CA GLU A 569 47.08 -13.78 9.92
C GLU A 569 47.71 -13.73 11.32
#